data_734ce35bfee6a1e53bbe9c9eb407adf4
#
_entry.id   734ce35bfee6a1e53bbe9c9eb407adf4
#
_cell.length_a   1.000
_cell.length_b   1.000
_cell.length_c   1.000
_cell.angle_alpha   90.00
_cell.angle_beta   90.00
_cell.angle_gamma   90.00
#
_symmetry.space_group_name_H-M   'P 1'
#
loop_
_entity.id
_entity.type
_entity.pdbx_description
1 polymer ?
#
loop_
_entity_poly.entity_id
_entity_poly.type
_entity_poly.pdbx_seq_one_letter_code
_entity_poly.pdbx_strand_id
1 'polypeptide(L)'
;MRGGALLAKHPRHGMLFSMNQLGKSRRKFLLHSCELAAWYGVLRLGFQHRAWARPIARGTEQWSRELAHLASEVRAGRLAPRAWQHAIEELHSTMTISELIKVLDVDEVLRAIKYPKEKLGAIQDIGLPALEPRDTAGFGRKLFVYRKGSCTPPHAHNHLVSAHLILRGQVRTRKFDRVEDLQQAIVIEPTVDDVFGPGHTDSMSDDENNVHWFEGVSDIAVTFDVPVWNVSPAKTYGYPANGQIFIDPTVPARGDGRIVAPIISFPAAVRKFA
;
A
#
# COMPACT_ATOMS: atom_id res chain seq x y z
N MET A 1 19.96 -81.81 0.62
CA MET A 1 18.50 -81.83 0.78
C MET A 1 18.00 -80.42 0.86
N ARG A 2 17.47 -79.98 -0.12
CA ARG A 2 16.21 -79.28 -0.40
C ARG A 2 15.67 -78.46 0.82
N GLY A 3 15.57 -77.13 0.66
CA GLY A 3 14.83 -76.23 1.47
C GLY A 3 14.55 -74.90 0.83
N GLY A 4 13.32 -74.64 0.60
CA GLY A 4 12.76 -73.61 -0.28
C GLY A 4 12.87 -72.16 0.23
N ALA A 5 12.98 -71.28 -0.72
CA ALA A 5 12.88 -69.85 -0.54
C ALA A 5 11.40 -69.38 -0.47
N LEU A 6 11.02 -68.65 0.55
CA LEU A 6 9.76 -67.93 0.63
C LEU A 6 9.98 -66.47 0.17
N LEU A 7 9.37 -66.18 -0.98
CA LEU A 7 9.24 -64.83 -1.52
C LEU A 7 8.14 -64.04 -0.78
N ALA A 8 8.49 -63.02 -0.02
CA ALA A 8 7.56 -62.06 0.54
C ALA A 8 7.17 -60.99 -0.51
N LYS A 9 5.91 -60.97 -0.89
CA LYS A 9 5.33 -59.93 -1.75
C LYS A 9 5.06 -58.67 -0.90
N HIS A 10 5.73 -57.58 -1.27
CA HIS A 10 5.37 -56.26 -0.80
C HIS A 10 4.18 -55.69 -1.62
N PRO A 11 3.13 -55.14 -0.99
CA PRO A 11 2.10 -54.39 -1.70
C PRO A 11 2.63 -52.98 -2.00
N ARG A 12 2.67 -52.63 -3.27
CA ARG A 12 2.86 -51.25 -3.73
C ARG A 12 1.56 -50.48 -3.45
N HIS A 13 1.56 -49.64 -2.42
CA HIS A 13 0.55 -48.60 -2.28
C HIS A 13 0.94 -47.44 -3.20
N GLY A 14 0.28 -47.37 -4.35
CA GLY A 14 0.28 -46.22 -5.20
C GLY A 14 -0.47 -45.05 -4.53
N MET A 15 0.27 -44.03 -4.10
CA MET A 15 -0.28 -42.79 -3.64
C MET A 15 -0.74 -41.96 -4.85
N LEU A 16 -1.99 -42.13 -5.25
CA LEU A 16 -2.66 -41.26 -6.19
C LEU A 16 -2.91 -39.91 -5.47
N PHE A 17 -1.94 -39.02 -5.53
CA PHE A 17 -2.18 -37.62 -5.16
C PHE A 17 -3.13 -37.00 -6.21
N SER A 18 -4.33 -36.71 -5.73
CA SER A 18 -5.38 -36.10 -6.54
C SER A 18 -4.95 -34.71 -7.04
N MET A 19 -4.67 -34.60 -8.33
CA MET A 19 -4.41 -33.34 -9.05
C MET A 19 -5.58 -32.32 -8.96
N ASN A 20 -6.70 -32.69 -8.35
CA ASN A 20 -7.90 -31.87 -8.24
C ASN A 20 -7.86 -30.82 -7.11
N GLN A 21 -6.96 -30.93 -6.13
CA GLN A 21 -6.82 -29.97 -5.03
C GLN A 21 -6.00 -28.73 -5.44
N LEU A 22 -5.01 -28.88 -6.31
CA LEU A 22 -4.20 -27.76 -6.83
C LEU A 22 -4.99 -26.83 -7.75
N GLY A 23 -5.95 -27.35 -8.52
CA GLY A 23 -6.81 -26.55 -9.38
C GLY A 23 -7.79 -25.65 -8.62
N LYS A 24 -8.31 -26.13 -7.48
CA LYS A 24 -9.26 -25.36 -6.64
C LYS A 24 -8.58 -24.21 -5.89
N SER A 25 -7.32 -24.37 -5.47
CA SER A 25 -6.56 -23.32 -4.81
C SER A 25 -6.18 -22.19 -5.78
N ARG A 26 -5.72 -22.53 -7.00
CA ARG A 26 -5.39 -21.56 -8.06
C ARG A 26 -6.62 -20.77 -8.53
N ARG A 27 -7.78 -21.44 -8.64
CA ARG A 27 -9.02 -20.79 -9.06
C ARG A 27 -9.56 -19.82 -8.00
N LYS A 28 -9.45 -20.16 -6.72
CA LYS A 28 -9.78 -19.24 -5.61
C LYS A 28 -8.83 -18.06 -5.58
N PHE A 29 -7.53 -18.26 -5.78
CA PHE A 29 -6.53 -17.20 -5.82
C PHE A 29 -6.79 -16.22 -6.99
N LEU A 30 -7.07 -16.72 -8.19
CA LEU A 30 -7.43 -15.89 -9.35
C LEU A 30 -8.72 -15.10 -9.15
N LEU A 31 -9.74 -15.69 -8.51
CA LEU A 31 -10.99 -14.99 -8.20
C LEU A 31 -10.78 -13.85 -7.21
N HIS A 32 -9.96 -14.02 -6.18
CA HIS A 32 -9.64 -12.94 -5.21
C HIS A 32 -8.79 -11.82 -5.84
N SER A 33 -7.90 -12.18 -6.77
CA SER A 33 -7.13 -11.17 -7.53
C SER A 33 -8.00 -10.37 -8.49
N CYS A 34 -9.02 -10.99 -9.09
CA CYS A 34 -10.01 -10.32 -9.93
C CYS A 34 -10.98 -9.44 -9.12
N GLU A 35 -11.34 -9.83 -7.91
CA GLU A 35 -12.16 -9.00 -7.02
C GLU A 35 -11.40 -7.74 -6.57
N LEU A 36 -10.11 -7.83 -6.24
CA LEU A 36 -9.27 -6.66 -5.96
C LEU A 36 -9.16 -5.72 -7.18
N ALA A 37 -8.97 -6.28 -8.37
CA ALA A 37 -8.94 -5.50 -9.61
C ALA A 37 -10.30 -4.88 -9.94
N ALA A 38 -11.42 -5.55 -9.63
CA ALA A 38 -12.76 -5.03 -9.84
C ALA A 38 -13.09 -3.89 -8.87
N TRP A 39 -12.70 -3.97 -7.60
CA TRP A 39 -12.85 -2.88 -6.62
C TRP A 39 -11.97 -1.67 -6.98
N TYR A 40 -10.74 -1.88 -7.44
CA TYR A 40 -9.91 -0.80 -8.00
C TYR A 40 -10.50 -0.24 -9.31
N GLY A 41 -11.15 -1.08 -10.13
CA GLY A 41 -11.79 -0.68 -11.39
C GLY A 41 -13.08 0.12 -11.17
N VAL A 42 -13.90 -0.22 -10.19
CA VAL A 42 -15.15 0.49 -9.88
C VAL A 42 -14.87 1.88 -9.30
N LEU A 43 -13.75 2.07 -8.57
CA LEU A 43 -13.30 3.39 -8.10
C LEU A 43 -12.71 4.26 -9.22
N ARG A 44 -12.34 3.67 -10.39
CA ARG A 44 -11.86 4.41 -11.58
C ARG A 44 -12.96 4.97 -12.47
N LEU A 45 -14.21 4.55 -12.33
CA LEU A 45 -15.31 5.03 -13.15
C LEU A 45 -15.89 6.32 -12.58
N GLY A 46 -15.30 7.42 -12.95
CA GLY A 46 -15.95 8.71 -12.86
C GLY A 46 -15.04 9.84 -12.39
N PHE A 47 -14.79 10.64 -13.30
CA PHE A 47 -14.34 12.04 -13.32
C PHE A 47 -12.99 12.23 -14.03
N GLN A 48 -13.06 12.34 -15.33
CA GLN A 48 -12.11 13.19 -16.05
C GLN A 48 -12.40 14.64 -15.61
N HIS A 49 -11.81 15.06 -14.49
CA HIS A 49 -11.77 16.46 -14.17
C HIS A 49 -10.87 17.15 -15.19
N ARG A 50 -11.47 17.98 -16.04
CA ARG A 50 -10.73 18.99 -16.78
C ARG A 50 -9.99 19.82 -15.75
N ALA A 51 -8.68 19.61 -15.65
CA ALA A 51 -7.81 20.47 -14.88
C ALA A 51 -7.94 21.87 -15.51
N TRP A 52 -8.67 22.76 -14.86
CA TRP A 52 -8.67 24.18 -15.20
C TRP A 52 -7.25 24.65 -14.90
N ALA A 53 -6.52 25.02 -15.94
CA ALA A 53 -5.18 25.59 -15.80
C ALA A 53 -5.29 26.91 -15.05
N ARG A 54 -5.16 26.87 -13.72
CA ARG A 54 -4.98 28.06 -12.90
C ARG A 54 -3.53 28.52 -13.01
N PRO A 55 -3.23 29.84 -12.98
CA PRO A 55 -1.85 30.32 -12.87
C PRO A 55 -1.22 29.70 -11.62
N ILE A 56 -0.21 28.85 -11.79
CA ILE A 56 0.46 28.12 -10.72
C ILE A 56 1.72 28.91 -10.37
N ALA A 57 1.96 29.13 -9.08
CA ALA A 57 3.20 29.72 -8.63
C ALA A 57 4.39 28.85 -9.09
N ARG A 58 5.51 29.47 -9.50
CA ARG A 58 6.69 28.75 -10.00
C ARG A 58 7.17 27.64 -9.06
N GLY A 59 6.98 27.80 -7.75
CA GLY A 59 7.31 26.80 -6.74
C GLY A 59 6.57 25.48 -6.89
N THR A 60 5.27 25.49 -7.21
CA THR A 60 4.45 24.26 -7.32
C THR A 60 4.75 23.46 -8.58
N GLU A 61 5.09 24.12 -9.69
CA GLU A 61 5.54 23.42 -10.89
C GLU A 61 6.90 22.74 -10.69
N GLN A 62 7.81 23.45 -10.04
CA GLN A 62 9.11 22.87 -9.71
C GLN A 62 8.96 21.69 -8.78
N TRP A 63 8.19 21.81 -7.72
CA TRP A 63 7.86 20.73 -6.80
C TRP A 63 7.28 19.51 -7.52
N SER A 64 6.35 19.69 -8.46
CA SER A 64 5.78 18.60 -9.24
C SER A 64 6.83 17.90 -10.12
N ARG A 65 7.73 18.68 -10.75
CA ARG A 65 8.83 18.10 -11.54
C ARG A 65 9.83 17.33 -10.69
N GLU A 66 10.16 17.83 -9.49
CA GLU A 66 11.05 17.14 -8.55
C GLU A 66 10.42 15.84 -8.04
N LEU A 67 9.10 15.81 -7.77
CA LEU A 67 8.37 14.57 -7.46
C LEU A 67 8.53 13.53 -8.57
N ALA A 68 8.33 13.93 -9.83
CA ALA A 68 8.48 13.05 -10.97
C ALA A 68 9.91 12.56 -11.15
N HIS A 69 10.89 13.45 -10.89
CA HIS A 69 12.31 13.10 -10.91
C HIS A 69 12.64 12.06 -9.85
N LEU A 70 12.28 12.26 -8.58
CA LEU A 70 12.51 11.31 -7.49
C LEU A 70 11.86 9.94 -7.79
N ALA A 71 10.63 9.94 -8.33
CA ALA A 71 9.95 8.71 -8.74
C ALA A 71 10.72 7.98 -9.85
N SER A 72 11.25 8.70 -10.83
CA SER A 72 12.08 8.13 -11.90
C SER A 72 13.38 7.54 -11.38
N GLU A 73 14.07 8.24 -10.48
CA GLU A 73 15.35 7.82 -9.92
C GLU A 73 15.25 6.53 -9.10
N VAL A 74 14.22 6.44 -8.22
CA VAL A 74 14.03 5.23 -7.39
C VAL A 74 13.61 4.03 -8.25
N ARG A 75 12.77 4.23 -9.27
CA ARG A 75 12.39 3.15 -10.21
C ARG A 75 13.56 2.65 -11.04
N ALA A 76 14.43 3.55 -11.45
CA ALA A 76 15.62 3.21 -12.21
C ALA A 76 16.74 2.58 -11.34
N GLY A 77 16.53 2.46 -10.02
CA GLY A 77 17.53 1.94 -9.08
C GLY A 77 18.72 2.86 -8.87
N ARG A 78 18.65 4.13 -9.31
CA ARG A 78 19.71 5.13 -9.07
C ARG A 78 19.59 5.78 -7.70
N LEU A 79 18.41 5.78 -7.11
CA LEU A 79 18.13 6.21 -5.75
C LEU A 79 17.64 5.02 -4.93
N ALA A 80 18.28 4.72 -3.81
CA ALA A 80 17.86 3.65 -2.93
C ALA A 80 16.49 3.98 -2.28
N PRO A 81 15.62 2.98 -1.98
CA PRO A 81 14.29 3.23 -1.40
C PRO A 81 14.32 4.09 -0.13
N ARG A 82 15.23 3.81 0.79
CA ARG A 82 15.39 4.60 2.02
C ARG A 82 15.85 6.04 1.75
N ALA A 83 16.75 6.24 0.78
CA ALA A 83 17.18 7.58 0.38
C ALA A 83 16.03 8.36 -0.28
N TRP A 84 15.14 7.67 -1.00
CA TRP A 84 13.93 8.26 -1.56
C TRP A 84 12.98 8.74 -0.45
N GLN A 85 12.80 7.97 0.64
CA GLN A 85 11.99 8.40 1.78
C GLN A 85 12.45 9.75 2.34
N HIS A 86 13.75 9.89 2.62
CA HIS A 86 14.31 11.16 3.08
C HIS A 86 14.13 12.30 2.07
N ALA A 87 14.40 12.03 0.79
CA ALA A 87 14.29 13.04 -0.26
C ALA A 87 12.85 13.53 -0.46
N ILE A 88 11.84 12.66 -0.39
CA ILE A 88 10.43 13.03 -0.55
C ILE A 88 9.92 13.81 0.67
N GLU A 89 10.35 13.46 1.88
CA GLU A 89 10.03 14.19 3.11
C GLU A 89 10.62 15.60 3.08
N GLU A 90 11.87 15.72 2.67
CA GLU A 90 12.52 17.02 2.46
C GLU A 90 11.79 17.84 1.39
N LEU A 91 11.49 17.25 0.24
CA LEU A 91 10.75 17.92 -0.83
C LEU A 91 9.39 18.42 -0.36
N HIS A 92 8.62 17.61 0.36
CA HIS A 92 7.33 18.01 0.91
C HIS A 92 7.46 19.19 1.88
N SER A 93 8.53 19.25 2.67
CA SER A 93 8.78 20.33 3.64
C SER A 93 9.06 21.69 2.97
N THR A 94 9.40 21.72 1.68
CA THR A 94 9.65 22.97 0.94
C THR A 94 8.37 23.72 0.56
N MET A 95 7.20 23.07 0.69
CA MET A 95 5.91 23.65 0.30
C MET A 95 5.06 24.00 1.54
N THR A 96 4.32 25.08 1.44
CA THR A 96 3.30 25.35 2.45
C THR A 96 2.06 24.48 2.21
N ILE A 97 1.44 24.01 3.28
CA ILE A 97 0.22 23.21 3.21
C ILE A 97 -0.93 23.98 2.51
N SER A 98 -1.01 25.29 2.74
CA SER A 98 -2.03 26.13 2.10
C SER A 98 -1.88 26.23 0.57
N GLU A 99 -0.66 26.21 0.06
CA GLU A 99 -0.39 26.18 -1.39
C GLU A 99 -0.76 24.81 -1.95
N LEU A 100 -0.37 23.73 -1.29
CA LEU A 100 -0.69 22.37 -1.72
C LEU A 100 -2.20 22.11 -1.72
N ILE A 101 -2.94 22.53 -0.69
CA ILE A 101 -4.40 22.43 -0.66
C ILE A 101 -5.04 23.09 -1.88
N LYS A 102 -4.55 24.27 -2.30
CA LYS A 102 -5.05 24.98 -3.49
C LYS A 102 -4.69 24.27 -4.78
N VAL A 103 -3.43 23.85 -4.92
CA VAL A 103 -2.90 23.20 -6.13
C VAL A 103 -3.53 21.84 -6.39
N LEU A 104 -3.77 21.07 -5.33
CA LEU A 104 -4.37 19.74 -5.39
C LEU A 104 -5.91 19.77 -5.38
N ASP A 105 -6.50 20.98 -5.39
CA ASP A 105 -7.95 21.21 -5.41
C ASP A 105 -8.70 20.43 -4.29
N VAL A 106 -8.08 20.35 -3.10
CA VAL A 106 -8.57 19.53 -1.99
C VAL A 106 -10.02 19.85 -1.63
N ASP A 107 -10.43 21.11 -1.66
CA ASP A 107 -11.80 21.51 -1.33
C ASP A 107 -12.80 21.05 -2.40
N GLU A 108 -12.44 20.99 -3.68
CA GLU A 108 -13.26 20.41 -4.74
C GLU A 108 -13.41 18.90 -4.56
N VAL A 109 -12.28 18.22 -4.29
CA VAL A 109 -12.30 16.78 -4.00
C VAL A 109 -13.22 16.50 -2.81
N LEU A 110 -13.14 17.26 -1.72
CA LEU A 110 -13.99 17.06 -0.54
C LEU A 110 -15.49 17.25 -0.82
N ARG A 111 -15.85 18.14 -1.77
CA ARG A 111 -17.25 18.32 -2.18
C ARG A 111 -17.78 17.17 -3.04
N ALA A 112 -16.90 16.55 -3.84
CA ALA A 112 -17.28 15.55 -4.83
C ALA A 112 -17.08 14.10 -4.37
N ILE A 113 -16.22 13.86 -3.37
CA ILE A 113 -15.79 12.51 -2.99
C ILE A 113 -16.94 11.68 -2.41
N LYS A 114 -17.00 10.43 -2.87
CA LYS A 114 -17.95 9.45 -2.35
C LYS A 114 -17.24 8.55 -1.35
N TYR A 115 -17.77 8.50 -0.15
CA TYR A 115 -17.24 7.63 0.89
C TYR A 115 -17.74 6.20 0.71
N PRO A 116 -16.86 5.19 0.91
CA PRO A 116 -17.29 3.80 1.03
C PRO A 116 -18.36 3.63 2.12
N LYS A 117 -19.17 2.56 2.00
CA LYS A 117 -20.16 2.22 3.03
C LYS A 117 -19.49 1.76 4.33
N GLU A 118 -18.40 1.02 4.16
CA GLU A 118 -17.51 0.60 5.23
C GLU A 118 -16.72 1.81 5.74
N LYS A 119 -16.19 1.71 6.95
CA LYS A 119 -15.34 2.77 7.52
C LYS A 119 -13.92 2.78 6.91
N LEU A 120 -13.86 2.78 5.59
CA LEU A 120 -12.62 2.92 4.83
C LEU A 120 -12.37 4.38 4.45
N GLY A 121 -11.09 4.75 4.29
CA GLY A 121 -10.72 6.00 3.63
C GLY A 121 -11.18 6.01 2.18
N ALA A 122 -11.75 7.13 1.74
CA ALA A 122 -12.06 7.35 0.33
C ALA A 122 -10.81 7.77 -0.43
N ILE A 123 -10.67 7.36 -1.69
CA ILE A 123 -9.48 7.58 -2.50
C ILE A 123 -9.87 8.30 -3.78
N GLN A 124 -9.11 9.33 -4.15
CA GLN A 124 -9.26 10.07 -5.40
C GLN A 124 -7.91 10.24 -6.09
N ASP A 125 -7.80 9.76 -7.34
CA ASP A 125 -6.65 10.09 -8.20
C ASP A 125 -6.72 11.55 -8.61
N ILE A 126 -5.59 12.24 -8.60
CA ILE A 126 -5.50 13.68 -8.93
C ILE A 126 -4.43 13.98 -9.97
N GLY A 127 -4.60 15.10 -10.66
CA GLY A 127 -3.56 15.68 -11.52
C GLY A 127 -2.56 16.49 -10.70
N LEU A 128 -1.36 16.66 -11.24
CA LEU A 128 -0.39 17.65 -10.73
C LEU A 128 -0.07 18.69 -11.81
N PRO A 129 0.17 19.95 -11.39
CA PRO A 129 0.63 20.98 -12.30
C PRO A 129 1.94 20.56 -12.99
N ALA A 130 2.14 21.03 -14.21
CA ALA A 130 3.33 20.75 -15.03
C ALA A 130 3.58 19.27 -15.35
N LEU A 131 2.66 18.36 -14.97
CA LEU A 131 2.67 16.98 -15.40
C LEU A 131 1.44 16.69 -16.23
N GLU A 132 1.65 16.13 -17.43
CA GLU A 132 0.52 15.71 -18.27
C GLU A 132 -0.32 14.64 -17.55
N PRO A 133 -1.66 14.61 -17.74
CA PRO A 133 -2.53 13.61 -17.12
C PRO A 133 -2.17 12.17 -17.50
N ARG A 134 -1.49 11.99 -18.64
CA ARG A 134 -1.03 10.71 -19.17
C ARG A 134 0.43 10.44 -18.88
N ASP A 135 1.12 11.36 -18.22
CA ASP A 135 2.50 11.13 -17.83
C ASP A 135 2.50 10.05 -16.77
N THR A 136 2.48 8.83 -17.29
CA THR A 136 2.57 7.60 -16.54
C THR A 136 3.99 7.42 -16.04
N ALA A 137 4.56 8.47 -15.45
CA ALA A 137 5.90 8.49 -14.88
C ALA A 137 6.13 7.34 -13.86
N GLY A 138 5.15 6.42 -13.80
CA GLY A 138 5.20 5.19 -13.02
C GLY A 138 5.00 5.41 -11.53
N PHE A 139 4.39 6.54 -11.17
CA PHE A 139 3.95 6.81 -9.81
C PHE A 139 2.48 7.26 -9.77
N GLY A 140 1.80 6.98 -8.65
CA GLY A 140 0.45 7.46 -8.39
C GLY A 140 0.44 8.84 -7.74
N ARG A 141 -0.70 9.47 -7.80
CA ARG A 141 -0.98 10.77 -7.17
C ARG A 141 -2.40 10.71 -6.64
N LYS A 142 -2.53 10.56 -5.34
CA LYS A 142 -3.82 10.24 -4.72
C LYS A 142 -4.10 11.13 -3.52
N LEU A 143 -5.34 11.54 -3.37
CA LEU A 143 -5.84 12.02 -2.09
C LEU A 143 -6.57 10.88 -1.38
N PHE A 144 -6.19 10.62 -0.15
CA PHE A 144 -6.96 9.80 0.77
C PHE A 144 -7.73 10.72 1.71
N VAL A 145 -9.02 10.48 1.83
CA VAL A 145 -9.91 11.25 2.70
C VAL A 145 -10.50 10.33 3.75
N TYR A 146 -10.18 10.61 4.99
CA TYR A 146 -10.64 9.85 6.15
C TYR A 146 -11.71 10.65 6.90
N ARG A 147 -12.81 9.99 7.25
CA ARG A 147 -13.69 10.43 8.34
C ARG A 147 -13.14 9.91 9.65
N LYS A 148 -13.57 10.51 10.76
CA LYS A 148 -13.22 10.03 12.09
C LYS A 148 -13.55 8.55 12.26
N GLY A 149 -12.52 7.75 12.61
CA GLY A 149 -12.60 6.30 12.76
C GLY A 149 -12.64 5.52 11.46
N SER A 150 -12.51 6.16 10.27
CA SER A 150 -12.26 5.42 9.04
C SER A 150 -10.77 5.16 8.86
N CYS A 151 -10.41 4.08 8.17
CA CYS A 151 -9.02 3.65 8.08
C CYS A 151 -8.61 3.18 6.67
N THR A 152 -7.31 3.10 6.46
CA THR A 152 -6.68 2.18 5.53
C THR A 152 -6.19 1.00 6.36
N PRO A 153 -6.77 -0.21 6.19
CA PRO A 153 -6.42 -1.37 7.01
C PRO A 153 -4.93 -1.71 6.94
N PRO A 154 -4.37 -2.36 7.98
CA PRO A 154 -2.95 -2.71 8.03
C PRO A 154 -2.56 -3.61 6.87
N HIS A 155 -1.53 -3.21 6.13
CA HIS A 155 -1.04 -3.94 4.96
C HIS A 155 0.42 -3.65 4.68
N ALA A 156 1.06 -4.58 3.98
CA ALA A 156 2.40 -4.50 3.43
C ALA A 156 2.38 -4.37 1.92
N HIS A 157 3.48 -3.99 1.33
CA HIS A 157 3.70 -3.95 -0.12
C HIS A 157 4.97 -4.68 -0.53
N ASN A 158 5.01 -5.10 -1.81
CA ASN A 158 6.23 -5.53 -2.49
C ASN A 158 6.56 -4.52 -3.60
N HIS A 159 7.85 -4.21 -3.75
CA HIS A 159 8.36 -3.37 -4.83
C HIS A 159 7.70 -1.99 -4.91
N LEU A 160 7.50 -1.36 -3.74
CA LEU A 160 6.83 -0.07 -3.64
C LEU A 160 7.54 0.84 -2.63
N VAL A 161 7.62 2.12 -2.98
CA VAL A 161 7.81 3.21 -2.01
C VAL A 161 6.59 4.11 -2.05
N SER A 162 6.19 4.69 -0.92
CA SER A 162 5.07 5.63 -0.86
C SER A 162 5.30 6.69 0.21
N ALA A 163 4.67 7.85 0.03
CA ALA A 163 4.71 8.91 1.01
C ALA A 163 3.35 9.62 1.11
N HIS A 164 2.80 9.65 2.32
CA HIS A 164 1.56 10.33 2.66
C HIS A 164 1.85 11.64 3.37
N LEU A 165 1.68 12.77 2.69
CA LEU A 165 1.73 14.09 3.30
C LEU A 165 0.35 14.45 3.86
N ILE A 166 0.24 14.75 5.15
CA ILE A 166 -1.02 15.18 5.78
C ILE A 166 -1.30 16.63 5.41
N LEU A 167 -2.41 16.87 4.71
CA LEU A 167 -2.85 18.20 4.26
C LEU A 167 -3.87 18.83 5.19
N ARG A 168 -4.73 18.01 5.83
CA ARG A 168 -5.81 18.49 6.72
C ARG A 168 -6.13 17.46 7.78
N GLY A 169 -6.52 17.96 8.96
CA GLY A 169 -6.95 17.11 10.08
C GLY A 169 -5.80 16.33 10.70
N GLN A 170 -6.14 15.27 11.42
CA GLN A 170 -5.20 14.41 12.12
C GLN A 170 -5.42 12.96 11.72
N VAL A 171 -4.32 12.24 11.55
CA VAL A 171 -4.27 10.81 11.22
C VAL A 171 -3.42 10.11 12.26
N ARG A 172 -3.94 9.02 12.84
CA ARG A 172 -3.12 8.08 13.59
C ARG A 172 -2.43 7.18 12.60
N THR A 173 -1.11 7.15 12.69
CA THR A 173 -0.24 6.32 11.85
C THR A 173 0.38 5.25 12.70
N ARG A 174 0.23 3.99 12.28
CA ARG A 174 0.97 2.85 12.85
C ARG A 174 1.82 2.26 11.75
N LYS A 175 3.13 2.17 12.01
CA LYS A 175 4.10 1.59 11.07
C LYS A 175 4.90 0.48 11.71
N PHE A 176 5.34 -0.44 10.86
CA PHE A 176 6.12 -1.59 11.29
C PHE A 176 7.17 -1.90 10.22
N ASP A 177 8.34 -2.30 10.65
CA ASP A 177 9.31 -2.92 9.76
C ASP A 177 8.91 -4.37 9.47
N ARG A 178 9.04 -4.76 8.20
CA ARG A 178 8.85 -6.14 7.75
C ARG A 178 10.13 -6.91 7.91
N VAL A 179 10.19 -7.81 8.90
CA VAL A 179 11.41 -8.51 9.31
C VAL A 179 11.59 -9.82 8.55
N GLU A 180 10.51 -10.62 8.43
CA GLU A 180 10.56 -11.95 7.83
C GLU A 180 9.22 -12.33 7.22
N ASP A 181 9.27 -13.02 6.07
CA ASP A 181 8.10 -13.61 5.44
C ASP A 181 7.97 -15.09 5.83
N LEU A 182 6.86 -15.45 6.46
CA LEU A 182 6.47 -16.82 6.73
C LEU A 182 5.39 -17.28 5.75
N GLN A 183 5.08 -18.58 5.70
CA GLN A 183 4.13 -19.14 4.73
C GLN A 183 2.73 -18.46 4.74
N GLN A 184 2.22 -18.04 5.90
CA GLN A 184 0.89 -17.42 6.07
C GLN A 184 0.90 -16.23 7.03
N ALA A 185 2.06 -15.66 7.30
CA ALA A 185 2.23 -14.51 8.19
C ALA A 185 3.44 -13.68 7.78
N ILE A 186 3.50 -12.46 8.25
CA ILE A 186 4.69 -11.62 8.19
C ILE A 186 5.14 -11.33 9.62
N VAL A 187 6.42 -11.51 9.92
CA VAL A 187 7.01 -11.04 11.17
C VAL A 187 7.29 -9.57 11.04
N ILE A 188 6.70 -8.78 11.92
CA ILE A 188 6.83 -7.32 11.91
C ILE A 188 7.34 -6.81 13.26
N GLU A 189 8.03 -5.67 13.22
CA GLU A 189 8.53 -4.95 14.39
C GLU A 189 7.93 -3.55 14.43
N PRO A 190 7.24 -3.14 15.52
CA PRO A 190 6.63 -1.81 15.63
C PRO A 190 7.68 -0.71 15.57
N THR A 191 7.44 0.32 14.74
CA THR A 191 8.34 1.49 14.60
C THR A 191 7.64 2.79 14.98
N VAL A 192 6.36 2.96 14.62
CA VAL A 192 5.58 4.17 14.90
C VAL A 192 4.17 3.79 15.34
N ASP A 193 3.65 4.47 16.36
CA ASP A 193 2.22 4.54 16.70
C ASP A 193 1.96 5.92 17.31
N ASP A 194 1.57 6.89 16.46
CA ASP A 194 1.35 8.26 16.90
C ASP A 194 0.29 8.97 16.05
N VAL A 195 -0.13 10.14 16.49
CA VAL A 195 -1.12 11.01 15.81
C VAL A 195 -0.41 12.22 15.23
N PHE A 196 -0.47 12.34 13.91
CA PHE A 196 0.17 13.43 13.19
C PHE A 196 -0.86 14.38 12.56
N GLY A 197 -0.43 15.61 12.31
CA GLY A 197 -1.23 16.69 11.72
C GLY A 197 -0.64 17.23 10.41
N PRO A 198 -1.23 18.32 9.87
CA PRO A 198 -0.81 18.90 8.61
C PRO A 198 0.68 19.26 8.57
N GLY A 199 1.34 18.91 7.47
CA GLY A 199 2.76 19.10 7.23
C GLY A 199 3.63 17.89 7.55
N HIS A 200 3.12 16.92 8.30
CA HIS A 200 3.84 15.66 8.52
C HIS A 200 3.75 14.77 7.28
N THR A 201 4.90 14.19 6.89
CA THR A 201 4.98 13.19 5.82
C THR A 201 5.31 11.83 6.43
N ASP A 202 4.43 10.86 6.18
CA ASP A 202 4.65 9.45 6.48
C ASP A 202 5.17 8.74 5.23
N SER A 203 6.45 8.40 5.21
CA SER A 203 7.04 7.63 4.12
C SER A 203 7.26 6.17 4.48
N MET A 204 7.29 5.32 3.47
CA MET A 204 7.51 3.88 3.58
C MET A 204 8.20 3.32 2.36
N SER A 205 8.93 2.23 2.53
CA SER A 205 9.64 1.56 1.45
C SER A 205 9.72 0.06 1.67
N ASP A 206 10.37 -0.63 0.75
CA ASP A 206 10.72 -2.05 0.90
C ASP A 206 11.75 -2.31 2.03
N ASP A 207 12.43 -1.27 2.49
CA ASP A 207 13.54 -1.39 3.45
C ASP A 207 13.17 -0.87 4.84
N GLU A 208 12.17 0.00 4.95
CA GLU A 208 11.79 0.64 6.20
C GLU A 208 10.31 1.00 6.22
N ASN A 209 9.63 0.73 7.34
CA ASN A 209 8.21 1.05 7.55
C ASN A 209 7.28 0.43 6.50
N ASN A 210 7.63 -0.73 5.94
CA ASN A 210 6.90 -1.37 4.84
C ASN A 210 5.43 -1.63 5.16
N VAL A 211 5.13 -2.00 6.40
CA VAL A 211 3.77 -2.22 6.88
C VAL A 211 3.23 -0.96 7.51
N HIS A 212 2.02 -0.59 7.12
CA HIS A 212 1.39 0.62 7.65
C HIS A 212 -0.13 0.47 7.81
N TRP A 213 -0.67 1.29 8.71
CA TRP A 213 -2.07 1.37 9.07
C TRP A 213 -2.42 2.82 9.40
N PHE A 214 -3.32 3.43 8.66
CA PHE A 214 -3.78 4.81 8.89
C PHE A 214 -5.22 4.84 9.39
N GLU A 215 -5.51 5.75 10.32
CA GLU A 215 -6.86 5.96 10.88
C GLU A 215 -7.14 7.45 11.03
N GLY A 216 -8.29 7.93 10.52
CA GLY A 216 -8.72 9.31 10.69
C GLY A 216 -9.12 9.59 12.13
N VAL A 217 -8.50 10.60 12.74
CA VAL A 217 -8.78 11.04 14.12
C VAL A 217 -9.71 12.25 14.13
N SER A 218 -9.53 13.19 13.21
CA SER A 218 -10.41 14.35 13.02
C SER A 218 -11.69 13.97 12.27
N ASP A 219 -12.71 14.80 12.31
CA ASP A 219 -13.95 14.63 11.55
C ASP A 219 -13.67 14.40 10.06
N ILE A 220 -12.72 15.17 9.50
CA ILE A 220 -12.14 14.98 8.19
C ILE A 220 -10.62 15.10 8.29
N ALA A 221 -9.92 14.11 7.77
CA ALA A 221 -8.47 14.17 7.53
C ALA A 221 -8.19 13.88 6.05
N VAL A 222 -7.17 14.53 5.49
CA VAL A 222 -6.77 14.38 4.08
C VAL A 222 -5.27 14.18 4.00
N THR A 223 -4.85 13.12 3.30
CA THR A 223 -3.43 12.92 2.95
C THR A 223 -3.26 12.92 1.44
N PHE A 224 -2.12 13.45 0.98
CA PHE A 224 -1.65 13.33 -0.39
C PHE A 224 -0.62 12.20 -0.45
N ASP A 225 -0.89 11.19 -1.26
CA ASP A 225 -0.06 9.99 -1.41
C ASP A 225 0.63 9.95 -2.77
N VAL A 226 1.91 9.60 -2.75
CA VAL A 226 2.79 9.44 -3.91
C VAL A 226 3.36 8.01 -3.93
N PRO A 227 2.58 6.99 -4.33
CA PRO A 227 3.10 5.64 -4.47
C PRO A 227 3.91 5.50 -5.77
N VAL A 228 5.09 4.88 -5.68
CA VAL A 228 5.96 4.53 -6.82
C VAL A 228 6.13 3.01 -6.85
N TRP A 229 5.70 2.40 -7.96
CA TRP A 229 5.74 0.94 -8.14
C TRP A 229 6.95 0.49 -8.93
N ASN A 230 7.23 -0.82 -8.85
CA ASN A 230 8.33 -1.50 -9.54
C ASN A 230 9.71 -0.99 -9.09
N VAL A 231 9.83 -0.64 -7.82
CA VAL A 231 11.13 -0.39 -7.18
C VAL A 231 11.78 -1.71 -6.76
N SER A 232 13.11 -1.75 -6.60
CA SER A 232 13.86 -2.93 -6.11
C SER A 232 13.48 -4.26 -6.80
N PRO A 233 13.47 -4.35 -8.15
CA PRO A 233 12.96 -5.52 -8.87
C PRO A 233 13.74 -6.81 -8.59
N ALA A 234 14.97 -6.71 -8.08
CA ALA A 234 15.81 -7.86 -7.69
C ALA A 234 15.46 -8.43 -6.30
N LYS A 235 14.71 -7.70 -5.48
CA LYS A 235 14.30 -8.16 -4.15
C LYS A 235 13.21 -9.22 -4.30
N THR A 236 13.36 -10.34 -3.59
CA THR A 236 12.37 -11.42 -3.58
C THR A 236 11.61 -11.42 -2.27
N TYR A 237 10.35 -11.79 -2.35
CA TYR A 237 9.45 -11.86 -1.20
C TYR A 237 8.81 -13.24 -1.10
N GLY A 238 8.49 -13.65 0.12
CA GLY A 238 7.77 -14.91 0.36
C GLY A 238 6.37 -14.96 -0.26
N TYR A 239 5.82 -13.80 -0.59
CA TYR A 239 4.52 -13.67 -1.25
C TYR A 239 4.66 -12.95 -2.60
N PRO A 240 4.32 -13.59 -3.71
CA PRO A 240 4.28 -12.95 -5.02
C PRO A 240 3.01 -12.09 -5.13
N ALA A 241 2.99 -10.93 -4.49
CA ALA A 241 1.85 -10.03 -4.56
C ALA A 241 2.23 -8.77 -5.32
N ASN A 242 1.57 -8.54 -6.45
CA ASN A 242 1.45 -7.23 -7.05
C ASN A 242 0.31 -6.51 -6.33
N GLY A 243 0.59 -5.78 -5.26
CA GLY A 243 -0.44 -5.05 -4.52
C GLY A 243 -0.27 -5.11 -3.00
N GLN A 244 -1.39 -4.97 -2.31
CA GLN A 244 -1.43 -4.93 -0.84
C GLN A 244 -1.52 -6.34 -0.26
N ILE A 245 -0.73 -6.60 0.77
CA ILE A 245 -0.78 -7.83 1.58
C ILE A 245 -1.37 -7.45 2.93
N PHE A 246 -2.68 -7.70 3.11
CA PHE A 246 -3.35 -7.37 4.37
C PHE A 246 -2.95 -8.33 5.47
N ILE A 247 -2.69 -7.79 6.66
CA ILE A 247 -2.24 -8.55 7.82
C ILE A 247 -3.02 -8.16 9.08
N ASP A 248 -2.91 -8.98 10.10
CA ASP A 248 -3.46 -8.71 11.42
C ASP A 248 -2.35 -8.44 12.44
N PRO A 249 -1.99 -7.17 12.70
CA PRO A 249 -0.97 -6.81 13.68
C PRO A 249 -1.47 -6.78 15.12
N THR A 250 -2.76 -7.07 15.39
CA THR A 250 -3.35 -6.98 16.72
C THR A 250 -3.19 -8.27 17.55
N VAL A 251 -2.52 -9.29 17.00
CA VAL A 251 -2.15 -10.49 17.74
C VAL A 251 -1.06 -10.18 18.78
N PRO A 252 -0.96 -10.95 19.86
CA PRO A 252 0.05 -10.71 20.88
C PRO A 252 1.48 -10.73 20.31
N ALA A 253 2.30 -9.78 20.73
CA ALA A 253 3.72 -9.79 20.43
C ALA A 253 4.45 -10.96 21.13
N ARG A 254 5.54 -11.41 20.51
CA ARG A 254 6.48 -12.36 21.13
C ARG A 254 7.25 -11.69 22.27
N GLY A 255 7.99 -12.47 23.05
CA GLY A 255 8.82 -11.96 24.13
C GLY A 255 9.95 -11.02 23.69
N ASP A 256 10.30 -11.01 22.40
CA ASP A 256 11.25 -10.09 21.76
C ASP A 256 10.60 -8.79 21.21
N GLY A 257 9.30 -8.60 21.43
CA GLY A 257 8.54 -7.44 20.96
C GLY A 257 8.03 -7.54 19.52
N ARG A 258 8.42 -8.57 18.77
CA ARG A 258 7.98 -8.80 17.39
C ARG A 258 6.60 -9.42 17.34
N ILE A 259 5.88 -9.15 16.27
CA ILE A 259 4.53 -9.66 16.03
C ILE A 259 4.56 -10.60 14.83
N VAL A 260 4.02 -11.80 14.96
CA VAL A 260 3.79 -12.72 13.84
C VAL A 260 2.39 -12.45 13.30
N ALA A 261 2.28 -11.45 12.44
CA ALA A 261 1.01 -10.97 11.92
C ALA A 261 0.47 -11.91 10.83
N PRO A 262 -0.66 -12.60 11.05
CA PRO A 262 -1.27 -13.45 10.03
C PRO A 262 -1.66 -12.65 8.79
N ILE A 263 -1.45 -13.24 7.61
CA ILE A 263 -2.00 -12.70 6.36
C ILE A 263 -3.49 -13.01 6.31
N ILE A 264 -4.28 -11.99 6.04
CA ILE A 264 -5.74 -12.08 5.97
C ILE A 264 -6.24 -11.55 4.61
N SER A 265 -7.44 -11.95 4.23
CA SER A 265 -8.06 -11.41 3.02
C SER A 265 -8.52 -9.97 3.22
N PHE A 266 -8.61 -9.18 2.15
CA PHE A 266 -9.16 -7.82 2.22
C PHE A 266 -10.54 -7.76 2.91
N PRO A 267 -11.52 -8.62 2.56
CA PRO A 267 -12.80 -8.62 3.28
C PRO A 267 -12.68 -8.91 4.79
N ALA A 268 -11.69 -9.72 5.19
CA ALA A 268 -11.42 -9.96 6.61
C ALA A 268 -10.80 -8.73 7.29
N ALA A 269 -9.87 -8.05 6.60
CA ALA A 269 -9.28 -6.81 7.08
C ALA A 269 -10.33 -5.70 7.26
N VAL A 270 -11.23 -5.53 6.27
CA VAL A 270 -12.34 -4.58 6.37
C VAL A 270 -13.25 -4.89 7.55
N ARG A 271 -13.69 -6.15 7.72
CA ARG A 271 -14.55 -6.51 8.86
C ARG A 271 -13.90 -6.29 10.22
N LYS A 272 -12.58 -6.37 10.28
CA LYS A 272 -11.85 -6.25 11.56
C LYS A 272 -11.49 -4.82 11.91
N PHE A 273 -11.10 -4.02 10.92
CA PHE A 273 -10.45 -2.72 11.15
C PHE A 273 -11.29 -1.53 10.67
N ALA A 274 -12.23 -1.73 9.76
CA ALA A 274 -13.15 -0.71 9.24
C ALA A 274 -14.58 -0.98 9.70
#